data_2b7f5973355c0a1dd8a1033d22d1814d
#
_entry.id   2b7f5973355c0a1dd8a1033d22d1814d
#
_cell.length_a   1.000
_cell.length_b   1.000
_cell.length_c   1.000
_cell.angle_alpha   90.00
_cell.angle_beta   90.00
_cell.angle_gamma   90.00
#
_symmetry.space_group_name_H-M   'P 1'
#
loop_
_entity.id
_entity.type
_entity.pdbx_description
1 polymer ?
#
loop_
_entity_poly.entity_id
_entity_poly.type
_entity_poly.pdbx_seq_one_letter_code
_entity_poly.pdbx_strand_id
1 'polypeptide(L)'
;NDWVDSEYYVDSNGIMLTDKWLKLTDNDGEYEWYYFGSSGKMIDDTWKKIDDKWYHFDGSGRMELGWILDDMYYTGTDGVMRTGWQKLIPPDDYDEQSDKVVPSYEGSGASDDGKYWFYFGTNGKKYVPNDSSSGDYGTRKIDGEYYCFDQDGAMQTGWRDVRSGSEDDIEDYMYFGADGKAK
;
A
#
# COMPACT_ATOMS: atom_id res chain seq x y z
N ASN A 1 -15.20 -3.57 -32.23
CA ASN A 1 -14.57 -3.14 -30.99
C ASN A 1 -13.12 -2.84 -31.27
N ASP A 2 -12.70 -1.60 -31.13
CA ASP A 2 -11.32 -1.23 -31.45
C ASP A 2 -10.87 0.05 -30.76
N TRP A 3 -9.55 0.20 -30.62
CA TRP A 3 -8.92 1.41 -30.13
C TRP A 3 -8.89 2.50 -31.20
N VAL A 4 -9.09 3.74 -30.80
CA VAL A 4 -8.93 4.93 -31.63
C VAL A 4 -7.91 5.84 -30.98
N ASP A 5 -6.84 6.17 -31.72
CA ASP A 5 -5.71 7.01 -31.28
C ASP A 5 -5.07 6.58 -29.95
N SER A 6 -5.23 5.29 -29.57
CA SER A 6 -4.78 4.73 -28.28
C SER A 6 -5.37 5.38 -27.04
N GLU A 7 -6.34 6.28 -27.17
CA GLU A 7 -6.96 7.05 -26.08
C GLU A 7 -8.47 6.76 -25.94
N TYR A 8 -9.11 6.29 -26.98
CA TYR A 8 -10.56 6.05 -27.03
C TYR A 8 -10.85 4.61 -27.45
N TYR A 9 -11.99 4.10 -27.07
CA TYR A 9 -12.43 2.78 -27.50
C TYR A 9 -13.87 2.84 -28.04
N VAL A 10 -14.11 2.17 -29.16
CA VAL A 10 -15.44 2.05 -29.75
C VAL A 10 -15.96 0.63 -29.67
N ASP A 11 -17.24 0.49 -29.43
CA ASP A 11 -17.91 -0.81 -29.43
C ASP A 11 -18.10 -1.37 -30.87
N SER A 12 -18.74 -2.53 -31.00
CA SER A 12 -19.00 -3.18 -32.29
C SER A 12 -19.90 -2.38 -33.24
N ASN A 13 -20.57 -1.35 -32.73
CA ASN A 13 -21.42 -0.44 -33.52
C ASN A 13 -20.71 0.86 -33.88
N GLY A 14 -19.41 0.99 -33.48
CA GLY A 14 -18.65 2.20 -33.68
C GLY A 14 -18.99 3.29 -32.65
N ILE A 15 -19.68 2.95 -31.55
CA ILE A 15 -20.04 3.92 -30.50
C ILE A 15 -18.92 3.98 -29.48
N MET A 16 -18.44 5.21 -29.21
CA MET A 16 -17.39 5.49 -28.23
C MET A 16 -17.85 5.18 -26.81
N LEU A 17 -16.99 4.51 -26.04
CA LEU A 17 -17.25 4.26 -24.63
C LEU A 17 -17.10 5.55 -23.81
N THR A 18 -18.07 5.83 -22.94
CA THR A 18 -18.04 6.97 -22.00
C THR A 18 -18.56 6.49 -20.65
N ASP A 19 -17.93 6.96 -19.57
CA ASP A 19 -18.25 6.58 -18.18
C ASP A 19 -18.41 5.05 -18.00
N LYS A 20 -17.47 4.29 -18.59
CA LYS A 20 -17.54 2.82 -18.62
C LYS A 20 -16.19 2.16 -18.35
N TRP A 21 -16.31 1.05 -17.67
CA TRP A 21 -15.24 0.05 -17.56
C TRP A 21 -15.14 -0.80 -18.82
N LEU A 22 -13.91 -1.11 -19.21
CA LEU A 22 -13.59 -2.07 -20.27
C LEU A 22 -12.62 -3.11 -19.71
N LYS A 23 -12.95 -4.37 -19.92
CA LYS A 23 -12.07 -5.49 -19.60
C LYS A 23 -11.53 -6.08 -20.89
N LEU A 24 -10.22 -6.13 -21.02
CA LEU A 24 -9.55 -6.78 -22.15
C LEU A 24 -8.72 -7.95 -21.63
N THR A 25 -8.33 -8.82 -22.54
CA THR A 25 -7.36 -9.89 -22.27
C THR A 25 -6.08 -9.52 -23.02
N ASP A 26 -4.97 -9.54 -22.33
CA ASP A 26 -3.67 -9.31 -22.94
C ASP A 26 -3.16 -10.52 -23.75
N ASN A 27 -1.93 -10.44 -24.28
CA ASN A 27 -1.34 -11.51 -25.07
C ASN A 27 -0.99 -12.77 -24.26
N ASP A 28 -0.85 -12.63 -22.95
CA ASP A 28 -0.52 -13.71 -22.02
C ASP A 28 -1.77 -14.37 -21.42
N GLY A 29 -2.95 -13.84 -21.76
CA GLY A 29 -4.26 -14.33 -21.31
C GLY A 29 -4.72 -13.71 -19.99
N GLU A 30 -3.97 -12.75 -19.46
CA GLU A 30 -4.34 -12.03 -18.25
C GLU A 30 -5.35 -10.92 -18.53
N TYR A 31 -6.12 -10.54 -17.51
CA TYR A 31 -7.16 -9.54 -17.65
C TYR A 31 -6.65 -8.16 -17.23
N GLU A 32 -6.84 -7.20 -18.15
CA GLU A 32 -6.57 -5.78 -17.90
C GLU A 32 -7.88 -5.00 -17.86
N TRP A 33 -7.98 -4.05 -16.93
CA TRP A 33 -9.14 -3.18 -16.80
C TRP A 33 -8.78 -1.74 -17.12
N TYR A 34 -9.65 -1.09 -17.88
CA TYR A 34 -9.56 0.30 -18.30
C TYR A 34 -10.83 1.04 -17.92
N TYR A 35 -10.75 2.35 -17.74
CA TYR A 35 -11.92 3.19 -17.54
C TYR A 35 -11.89 4.38 -18.48
N PHE A 36 -13.03 4.65 -19.13
CA PHE A 36 -13.24 5.79 -20.03
C PHE A 36 -14.11 6.79 -19.32
N GLY A 37 -13.64 8.06 -19.23
CA GLY A 37 -14.38 9.13 -18.58
C GLY A 37 -15.54 9.65 -19.46
N SER A 38 -16.22 10.69 -18.98
CA SER A 38 -17.38 11.28 -19.67
C SER A 38 -17.05 11.87 -21.03
N SER A 39 -15.79 12.24 -21.27
CA SER A 39 -15.32 12.70 -22.60
C SER A 39 -15.02 11.53 -23.56
N GLY A 40 -15.10 10.29 -23.09
CA GLY A 40 -14.68 9.09 -23.83
C GLY A 40 -13.18 8.85 -23.82
N LYS A 41 -12.38 9.75 -23.22
CA LYS A 41 -10.94 9.54 -23.09
C LYS A 41 -10.67 8.50 -22.00
N MET A 42 -9.72 7.58 -22.27
CA MET A 42 -9.18 6.65 -21.29
C MET A 42 -8.54 7.43 -20.13
N ILE A 43 -8.73 6.95 -18.92
CA ILE A 43 -8.05 7.47 -17.73
C ILE A 43 -6.70 6.78 -17.63
N ASP A 44 -5.63 7.57 -17.52
CA ASP A 44 -4.24 7.10 -17.46
C ASP A 44 -3.43 7.92 -16.45
N ASP A 45 -2.36 7.34 -15.94
CA ASP A 45 -1.36 7.94 -15.03
C ASP A 45 -1.99 8.78 -13.90
N THR A 46 -3.05 8.27 -13.27
CA THR A 46 -3.77 9.04 -12.24
C THR A 46 -4.71 8.23 -11.37
N TRP A 47 -5.04 8.82 -10.23
CA TRP A 47 -6.15 8.38 -9.39
C TRP A 47 -7.49 8.85 -9.95
N LYS A 48 -8.45 7.97 -9.97
CA LYS A 48 -9.83 8.27 -10.36
C LYS A 48 -10.83 7.76 -9.33
N LYS A 49 -11.74 8.64 -8.92
CA LYS A 49 -12.88 8.24 -8.09
C LYS A 49 -14.03 7.81 -8.99
N ILE A 50 -14.48 6.56 -8.86
CA ILE A 50 -15.57 5.95 -9.61
C ILE A 50 -16.50 5.26 -8.60
N ASP A 51 -17.78 5.60 -8.59
CA ASP A 51 -18.78 5.07 -7.66
C ASP A 51 -18.31 5.09 -6.20
N ASP A 52 -17.79 6.27 -5.77
CA ASP A 52 -17.26 6.53 -4.42
C ASP A 52 -16.01 5.74 -4.00
N LYS A 53 -15.40 4.97 -4.90
CA LYS A 53 -14.16 4.23 -4.69
C LYS A 53 -13.02 4.84 -5.48
N TRP A 54 -11.80 4.79 -4.94
CA TRP A 54 -10.61 5.25 -5.61
C TRP A 54 -9.89 4.10 -6.31
N TYR A 55 -9.49 4.34 -7.56
CA TYR A 55 -8.72 3.44 -8.41
C TYR A 55 -7.52 4.19 -8.97
N HIS A 56 -6.42 3.50 -9.19
CA HIS A 56 -5.26 4.05 -9.89
C HIS A 56 -5.09 3.36 -11.24
N PHE A 57 -4.67 4.16 -12.22
CA PHE A 57 -4.39 3.69 -13.58
C PHE A 57 -2.96 4.06 -13.93
N ASP A 58 -2.22 3.10 -14.50
CA ASP A 58 -0.86 3.31 -14.97
C ASP A 58 -0.82 4.23 -16.21
N GLY A 59 0.39 4.56 -16.70
CA GLY A 59 0.58 5.39 -17.89
C GLY A 59 0.08 4.75 -19.21
N SER A 60 -0.32 3.49 -19.18
CA SER A 60 -0.97 2.78 -20.29
C SER A 60 -2.49 2.69 -20.11
N GLY A 61 -3.02 3.28 -19.05
CA GLY A 61 -4.44 3.27 -18.67
C GLY A 61 -4.92 1.97 -18.04
N ARG A 62 -4.03 1.08 -17.63
CA ARG A 62 -4.40 -0.16 -16.94
C ARG A 62 -4.64 0.10 -15.47
N MET A 63 -5.72 -0.43 -14.93
CA MET A 63 -6.00 -0.38 -13.49
C MET A 63 -4.94 -1.18 -12.73
N GLU A 64 -4.26 -0.53 -11.81
CA GLU A 64 -3.19 -1.15 -11.02
C GLU A 64 -3.72 -1.91 -9.80
N LEU A 65 -3.08 -3.03 -9.49
CA LEU A 65 -3.40 -3.95 -8.39
C LEU A 65 -2.19 -4.18 -7.49
N GLY A 66 -2.44 -4.37 -6.21
CA GLY A 66 -1.38 -4.65 -5.25
C GLY A 66 -0.67 -3.38 -4.75
N TRP A 67 0.62 -3.49 -4.50
CA TRP A 67 1.47 -2.36 -4.13
C TRP A 67 1.74 -1.47 -5.34
N ILE A 68 1.58 -0.16 -5.17
CA ILE A 68 1.72 0.83 -6.25
C ILE A 68 2.37 2.12 -5.75
N LEU A 69 2.90 2.91 -6.69
CA LEU A 69 3.52 4.22 -6.42
C LEU A 69 4.59 4.13 -5.33
N ASP A 70 5.67 3.42 -5.63
CA ASP A 70 6.79 3.14 -4.71
C ASP A 70 6.29 2.56 -3.37
N ASP A 71 5.37 1.61 -3.45
CA ASP A 71 4.76 0.90 -2.32
C ASP A 71 4.10 1.78 -1.26
N MET A 72 3.78 3.01 -1.63
CA MET A 72 3.11 3.95 -0.73
C MET A 72 1.60 3.76 -0.66
N TYR A 73 1.01 3.02 -1.61
CA TYR A 73 -0.42 2.72 -1.66
C TYR A 73 -0.64 1.24 -1.95
N TYR A 74 -1.81 0.76 -1.60
CA TYR A 74 -2.23 -0.60 -1.93
C TYR A 74 -3.65 -0.62 -2.48
N THR A 75 -3.84 -1.29 -3.61
CA THR A 75 -5.15 -1.59 -4.18
C THR A 75 -5.43 -3.09 -4.05
N GLY A 76 -6.67 -3.43 -3.78
CA GLY A 76 -7.05 -4.85 -3.69
C GLY A 76 -7.18 -5.51 -5.07
N THR A 77 -7.51 -6.79 -5.09
CA THR A 77 -7.81 -7.54 -6.33
C THR A 77 -9.03 -7.00 -7.09
N ASP A 78 -9.81 -6.13 -6.44
CA ASP A 78 -10.92 -5.36 -7.04
C ASP A 78 -10.48 -3.97 -7.53
N GLY A 79 -9.17 -3.65 -7.48
CA GLY A 79 -8.59 -2.37 -7.86
C GLY A 79 -8.87 -1.23 -6.88
N VAL A 80 -9.66 -1.45 -5.82
CA VAL A 80 -10.03 -0.39 -4.88
C VAL A 80 -8.89 -0.06 -3.93
N MET A 81 -8.56 1.22 -3.81
CA MET A 81 -7.60 1.74 -2.82
C MET A 81 -7.95 1.30 -1.40
N ARG A 82 -6.97 0.77 -0.68
CA ARG A 82 -7.14 0.35 0.72
C ARG A 82 -6.80 1.49 1.68
N THR A 83 -7.52 1.51 2.81
CA THR A 83 -7.31 2.43 3.93
C THR A 83 -7.40 1.67 5.25
N GLY A 84 -6.94 2.27 6.34
CA GLY A 84 -6.93 1.63 7.65
C GLY A 84 -5.92 0.48 7.75
N TRP A 85 -6.16 -0.43 8.67
CA TRP A 85 -5.31 -1.59 8.87
C TRP A 85 -5.47 -2.64 7.77
N GLN A 86 -4.35 -3.08 7.19
CA GLN A 86 -4.30 -4.14 6.17
C GLN A 86 -3.22 -5.15 6.53
N LYS A 87 -3.53 -6.44 6.40
CA LYS A 87 -2.59 -7.54 6.60
C LYS A 87 -2.18 -8.07 5.23
N LEU A 88 -0.96 -7.77 4.79
CA LEU A 88 -0.50 -7.96 3.42
C LEU A 88 0.85 -8.68 3.39
N ILE A 89 1.12 -9.39 2.29
CA ILE A 89 2.47 -9.77 1.93
C ILE A 89 3.20 -8.45 1.60
N PRO A 90 4.40 -8.21 2.15
CA PRO A 90 5.15 -7.00 1.86
C PRO A 90 5.55 -6.92 0.39
N PRO A 91 5.98 -5.75 -0.11
CA PRO A 91 6.59 -5.63 -1.43
C PRO A 91 7.80 -6.57 -1.57
N ASP A 92 8.17 -6.89 -2.82
CA ASP A 92 9.29 -7.81 -3.13
C ASP A 92 10.66 -7.29 -2.66
N ASP A 93 10.81 -5.97 -2.52
CA ASP A 93 12.00 -5.29 -2.04
C ASP A 93 12.01 -5.06 -0.51
N TYR A 94 10.97 -5.55 0.19
CA TYR A 94 10.93 -5.49 1.64
C TYR A 94 12.09 -6.29 2.23
N ASP A 95 13.05 -5.57 2.76
CA ASP A 95 14.14 -6.16 3.52
C ASP A 95 13.63 -6.43 4.94
N GLU A 96 13.31 -7.69 5.23
CA GLU A 96 13.16 -8.13 6.60
C GLU A 96 14.50 -7.87 7.27
N GLN A 97 14.61 -6.75 8.01
CA GLN A 97 15.87 -6.29 8.61
C GLN A 97 16.43 -7.34 9.57
N SER A 98 16.90 -8.42 8.97
CA SER A 98 17.48 -9.58 9.64
C SER A 98 18.82 -9.26 10.30
N ASP A 99 19.47 -8.16 9.94
CA ASP A 99 20.83 -7.84 10.35
C ASP A 99 20.93 -6.86 11.51
N LYS A 100 19.85 -6.21 11.91
CA LYS A 100 19.88 -5.40 13.12
C LYS A 100 19.53 -6.29 14.30
N VAL A 101 20.59 -6.73 14.95
CA VAL A 101 20.58 -7.50 16.19
C VAL A 101 19.76 -6.77 17.26
N VAL A 102 18.46 -6.94 17.16
CA VAL A 102 17.65 -6.89 18.35
C VAL A 102 17.98 -8.16 19.11
N PRO A 103 18.34 -8.11 20.39
CA PRO A 103 18.51 -9.31 21.19
C PRO A 103 17.31 -10.20 20.88
N SER A 104 17.53 -11.50 20.67
CA SER A 104 16.58 -12.51 20.24
C SER A 104 15.31 -12.60 21.12
N TYR A 105 14.53 -11.56 21.12
CA TYR A 105 13.19 -11.55 21.66
C TYR A 105 12.24 -11.72 20.48
N GLU A 106 11.70 -12.90 20.40
CA GLU A 106 10.68 -13.33 19.47
C GLU A 106 9.67 -12.23 19.15
N GLY A 107 9.61 -11.82 17.93
CA GLY A 107 8.64 -10.84 17.47
C GLY A 107 9.09 -10.09 16.22
N SER A 108 9.25 -10.80 15.10
CA SER A 108 9.03 -10.15 13.82
C SER A 108 7.53 -9.78 13.76
N GLY A 109 7.18 -8.66 13.19
CA GLY A 109 5.77 -8.33 12.96
C GLY A 109 5.07 -9.29 11.98
N ALA A 110 5.81 -10.25 11.39
CA ALA A 110 5.27 -11.26 10.49
C ALA A 110 4.35 -12.23 11.23
N SER A 111 3.26 -12.57 10.60
CA SER A 111 2.46 -13.73 10.97
C SER A 111 3.02 -14.99 10.29
N ASP A 112 2.56 -16.19 10.75
CA ASP A 112 2.97 -17.50 10.21
C ASP A 112 2.76 -17.63 8.67
N ASP A 113 1.98 -16.74 8.05
CA ASP A 113 1.71 -16.71 6.62
C ASP A 113 2.59 -15.70 5.86
N GLY A 114 3.63 -15.16 6.47
CA GLY A 114 4.55 -14.19 5.86
C GLY A 114 3.94 -12.81 5.63
N LYS A 115 2.79 -12.52 6.24
CA LYS A 115 2.13 -11.23 6.11
C LYS A 115 2.42 -10.34 7.29
N TYR A 116 2.51 -9.05 7.00
CA TYR A 116 2.67 -7.99 7.99
C TYR A 116 1.44 -7.10 8.05
N TRP A 117 1.25 -6.41 9.16
CA TRP A 117 0.24 -5.38 9.27
C TRP A 117 0.81 -4.03 8.84
N PHE A 118 0.09 -3.36 7.96
CA PHE A 118 0.35 -2.00 7.50
C PHE A 118 -0.84 -1.11 7.84
N TYR A 119 -0.58 0.18 8.05
CA TYR A 119 -1.63 1.15 8.26
C TYR A 119 -1.64 2.20 7.16
N PHE A 120 -2.79 2.36 6.52
CA PHE A 120 -3.02 3.35 5.48
C PHE A 120 -3.95 4.44 6.00
N GLY A 121 -3.55 5.71 5.81
CA GLY A 121 -4.38 6.85 6.15
C GLY A 121 -5.69 6.89 5.34
N THR A 122 -6.56 7.83 5.68
CA THR A 122 -7.83 8.04 4.94
C THR A 122 -7.62 8.48 3.49
N ASN A 123 -6.43 9.00 3.18
CA ASN A 123 -6.00 9.34 1.82
C ASN A 123 -5.35 8.15 1.08
N GLY A 124 -5.37 6.96 1.66
CA GLY A 124 -4.78 5.74 1.10
C GLY A 124 -3.27 5.62 1.24
N LYS A 125 -2.57 6.64 1.78
CA LYS A 125 -1.11 6.60 1.88
C LYS A 125 -0.68 5.73 3.06
N LYS A 126 0.26 4.80 2.81
CA LYS A 126 0.90 3.97 3.83
C LYS A 126 1.60 4.85 4.86
N TYR A 127 1.45 4.53 6.13
CA TYR A 127 2.28 5.14 7.16
C TYR A 127 3.66 4.50 7.15
N VAL A 128 4.66 5.36 7.03
CA VAL A 128 6.07 5.04 7.27
C VAL A 128 6.59 6.06 8.27
N PRO A 129 7.47 5.68 9.21
CA PRO A 129 8.13 6.63 10.10
C PRO A 129 8.90 7.68 9.29
N ASN A 130 8.95 8.90 9.78
CA ASN A 130 9.82 9.91 9.19
C ASN A 130 11.28 9.54 9.50
N ASP A 131 12.10 9.48 8.46
CA ASP A 131 13.54 9.32 8.53
C ASP A 131 14.19 10.60 9.10
N SER A 132 14.08 10.80 10.38
CA SER A 132 14.70 11.97 11.00
C SER A 132 15.39 11.68 12.30
N SER A 133 16.22 10.71 12.35
CA SER A 133 17.19 10.50 13.42
C SER A 133 17.21 9.06 13.96
N SER A 134 18.26 8.37 13.65
CA SER A 134 18.92 7.34 14.48
C SER A 134 18.11 6.17 15.07
N GLY A 135 16.85 6.00 14.73
CA GLY A 135 16.05 4.84 15.13
C GLY A 135 15.43 4.13 13.94
N ASP A 136 15.54 2.81 13.89
CA ASP A 136 14.99 2.00 12.81
C ASP A 136 13.49 1.85 12.88
N TYR A 137 12.88 2.35 13.95
CA TYR A 137 11.47 2.20 14.27
C TYR A 137 10.84 3.54 14.66
N GLY A 138 9.60 3.71 14.26
CA GLY A 138 8.82 4.88 14.66
C GLY A 138 7.48 4.48 15.25
N THR A 139 6.95 5.29 16.15
CA THR A 139 5.65 5.07 16.76
C THR A 139 4.59 5.98 16.17
N ARG A 140 3.36 5.47 16.13
CA ARG A 140 2.17 6.23 15.75
C ARG A 140 0.99 5.91 16.65
N LYS A 141 0.28 6.96 17.06
CA LYS A 141 -1.00 6.81 17.77
C LYS A 141 -2.14 6.63 16.76
N ILE A 142 -2.85 5.50 16.86
CA ILE A 142 -3.99 5.14 16.01
C ILE A 142 -5.13 4.73 16.95
N ASP A 143 -6.27 5.38 16.84
CA ASP A 143 -7.48 5.12 17.66
C ASP A 143 -7.19 5.11 19.19
N GLY A 144 -6.27 5.97 19.62
CA GLY A 144 -5.93 6.12 21.04
C GLY A 144 -4.78 5.24 21.53
N GLU A 145 -4.33 4.25 20.78
CA GLU A 145 -3.26 3.31 21.10
C GLU A 145 -2.00 3.61 20.32
N TYR A 146 -0.82 3.33 20.88
CA TYR A 146 0.46 3.47 20.18
C TYR A 146 0.86 2.14 19.55
N TYR A 147 1.32 2.21 18.31
CA TYR A 147 1.86 1.11 17.50
C TYR A 147 3.25 1.48 17.00
N CYS A 148 4.08 0.49 16.80
CA CYS A 148 5.44 0.64 16.27
C CYS A 148 5.49 0.15 14.83
N PHE A 149 6.24 0.84 13.99
CA PHE A 149 6.45 0.49 12.59
C PHE A 149 7.94 0.59 12.25
N ASP A 150 8.42 -0.28 11.38
CA ASP A 150 9.74 -0.15 10.77
C ASP A 150 9.76 0.91 9.66
N GLN A 151 10.91 1.08 9.01
CA GLN A 151 11.09 2.07 7.95
C GLN A 151 10.27 1.78 6.69
N ASP A 152 9.86 0.53 6.48
CA ASP A 152 9.00 0.13 5.36
C ASP A 152 7.50 0.20 5.70
N GLY A 153 7.20 0.57 6.95
CA GLY A 153 5.85 0.73 7.45
C GLY A 153 5.18 -0.55 7.93
N ALA A 154 5.93 -1.64 8.11
CA ALA A 154 5.40 -2.87 8.70
C ALA A 154 5.31 -2.73 10.24
N MET A 155 4.14 -3.07 10.79
CA MET A 155 3.89 -3.03 12.23
C MET A 155 4.76 -4.04 12.97
N GLN A 156 5.39 -3.60 14.03
CA GLN A 156 6.31 -4.36 14.85
C GLN A 156 5.72 -4.77 16.20
N THR A 157 6.19 -5.89 16.74
CA THR A 157 5.83 -6.41 18.07
C THR A 157 7.08 -6.70 18.91
N GLY A 158 6.90 -6.96 20.20
CA GLY A 158 8.02 -7.18 21.12
C GLY A 158 8.68 -5.88 21.59
N TRP A 159 9.89 -5.99 22.10
CA TRP A 159 10.69 -4.83 22.50
C TRP A 159 11.25 -4.12 21.28
N ARG A 160 11.04 -2.82 21.20
CA ARG A 160 11.56 -1.98 20.11
C ARG A 160 12.20 -0.72 20.67
N ASP A 161 13.33 -0.37 20.10
CA ASP A 161 14.01 0.89 20.30
C ASP A 161 13.28 1.97 19.49
N VAL A 162 12.61 2.86 20.19
CA VAL A 162 11.80 3.93 19.57
C VAL A 162 12.43 5.30 19.75
N ARG A 163 13.75 5.34 19.97
CA ARG A 163 14.50 6.57 20.28
C ARG A 163 14.34 7.65 19.22
N SER A 164 14.22 8.85 19.70
CA SER A 164 14.43 10.06 18.92
C SER A 164 15.74 10.74 19.35
N GLY A 165 16.90 10.17 19.05
CA GLY A 165 18.11 11.00 18.93
C GLY A 165 19.27 10.92 19.90
N SER A 166 19.44 9.98 20.85
CA SER A 166 20.78 9.76 21.47
C SER A 166 20.97 8.33 21.98
N GLU A 167 22.18 7.81 21.82
CA GLU A 167 22.53 6.39 22.02
C GLU A 167 22.52 5.89 23.49
N ASP A 168 22.29 6.76 24.48
CA ASP A 168 22.54 6.44 25.87
C ASP A 168 21.31 6.35 26.80
N ASP A 169 20.10 6.60 26.31
CA ASP A 169 18.88 6.60 27.12
C ASP A 169 18.10 5.28 27.05
N ILE A 170 18.15 4.53 28.15
CA ILE A 170 17.40 3.24 28.31
C ILE A 170 15.88 3.43 28.31
N GLU A 171 15.39 4.67 28.44
CA GLU A 171 13.96 4.99 28.54
C GLU A 171 13.22 4.94 27.22
N ASP A 172 13.92 4.73 26.09
CA ASP A 172 13.37 4.77 24.75
C ASP A 172 12.92 3.39 24.23
N TYR A 173 13.05 2.33 25.02
CA TYR A 173 12.53 1.02 24.65
C TYR A 173 11.07 0.88 25.07
N MET A 174 10.24 0.49 24.10
CA MET A 174 8.82 0.18 24.33
C MET A 174 8.52 -1.28 23.99
N TYR A 175 7.64 -1.89 24.76
CA TYR A 175 7.13 -3.22 24.46
C TYR A 175 5.77 -3.13 23.75
N PHE A 176 5.67 -3.80 22.60
CA PHE A 176 4.43 -3.92 21.83
C PHE A 176 3.94 -5.36 21.88
N GLY A 177 2.70 -5.56 22.33
CA GLY A 177 2.08 -6.87 22.45
C GLY A 177 1.86 -7.54 21.08
N ALA A 178 1.40 -8.79 21.08
CA ALA A 178 1.04 -9.53 19.85
C ALA A 178 -0.08 -8.82 19.05
N ASP A 179 -0.84 -7.94 19.69
CA ASP A 179 -1.84 -7.07 19.08
C ASP A 179 -1.24 -5.77 18.50
N GLY A 180 0.09 -5.62 18.55
CA GLY A 180 0.84 -4.44 18.10
C GLY A 180 0.74 -3.24 19.04
N LYS A 181 -0.03 -3.29 20.13
CA LYS A 181 -0.22 -2.15 21.03
C LYS A 181 0.90 -2.04 22.06
N ALA A 182 1.31 -0.80 22.34
CA ALA A 182 2.22 -0.50 23.46
C ALA A 182 1.61 -0.96 24.80
N LYS A 183 2.46 -1.49 25.68
CA LYS A 183 2.10 -1.99 27.02
C LYS A 183 2.77 -1.18 28.10
#